data_573eb324ee3a288a9a39b4d47bdee760
#
_entry.id   573eb324ee3a288a9a39b4d47bdee760
#
_cell.length_a   1.000
_cell.length_b   1.000
_cell.length_c   1.000
_cell.angle_alpha   90.00
_cell.angle_beta   90.00
_cell.angle_gamma   90.00
#
_symmetry.space_group_name_H-M   'P 1'
#
loop_
_entity.id
_entity.type
_entity.pdbx_description
1 polymer ?
#
loop_
_entity_poly.entity_id
_entity_poly.type
_entity_poly.pdbx_seq_one_letter_code
_entity_poly.pdbx_strand_id
1 'polypeptide(L)'
;MACLPNNAALDNFDFGASQANEVMLRELAECRWVDEHRNIIFYGDPGLGKTHLACALGRQAISRGYSTLFISANKLLASLDKARNEHCLQDKLSKLCRNKLLIIDEVGYPITGDLNDAAALLYTLIDARYERLSTVITTNRSFDEWPKYLGGDVKCTKAIIDRFLHHSIRIPMTGESYRLRDFKNSVMASKKKNQ
;
A
#
# COMPACT_ATOMS: atom_id res chain seq x y z
N MET A 1 -3.40 -14.62 -9.81
CA MET A 1 -3.85 -14.81 -8.42
C MET A 1 -3.28 -13.69 -7.58
N ALA A 2 -4.11 -12.98 -6.82
CA ALA A 2 -3.65 -11.93 -5.90
C ALA A 2 -2.89 -12.61 -4.75
N CYS A 3 -1.57 -12.34 -4.63
CA CYS A 3 -0.77 -12.81 -3.49
C CYS A 3 -1.03 -11.93 -2.26
N LEU A 4 -2.28 -11.89 -1.77
CA LEU A 4 -2.59 -11.18 -0.54
C LEU A 4 -2.05 -11.97 0.65
N PRO A 5 -1.38 -11.34 1.63
CA PRO A 5 -1.00 -11.97 2.89
C PRO A 5 -2.18 -12.64 3.57
N ASN A 6 -1.95 -13.82 4.17
CA ASN A 6 -3.01 -14.64 4.74
C ASN A 6 -3.75 -13.94 5.90
N ASN A 7 -5.07 -14.17 5.98
CA ASN A 7 -5.98 -13.80 7.07
C ASN A 7 -6.24 -12.30 7.33
N ALA A 8 -5.88 -11.39 6.43
CA ALA A 8 -6.28 -9.99 6.58
C ALA A 8 -7.78 -9.83 6.27
N ALA A 9 -8.60 -9.61 7.29
CA ALA A 9 -10.02 -9.29 7.18
C ALA A 9 -10.35 -8.11 8.10
N LEU A 10 -11.39 -7.35 7.79
CA LEU A 10 -11.83 -6.25 8.65
C LEU A 10 -12.31 -6.75 10.01
N ASP A 11 -12.93 -7.91 10.05
CA ASP A 11 -13.44 -8.51 11.29
C ASP A 11 -12.34 -9.01 12.22
N ASN A 12 -11.13 -9.22 11.71
CA ASN A 12 -9.95 -9.60 12.48
C ASN A 12 -9.08 -8.40 12.88
N PHE A 13 -9.50 -7.19 12.53
CA PHE A 13 -8.75 -5.98 12.85
C PHE A 13 -9.18 -5.42 14.19
N ASP A 14 -8.22 -5.16 15.08
CA ASP A 14 -8.48 -4.57 16.39
C ASP A 14 -8.61 -3.05 16.28
N PHE A 15 -9.83 -2.59 16.03
CA PHE A 15 -10.18 -1.17 15.96
C PHE A 15 -10.00 -0.45 17.30
N GLY A 16 -10.09 -1.16 18.42
CA GLY A 16 -9.91 -0.58 19.75
C GLY A 16 -8.45 -0.18 20.05
N ALA A 17 -7.50 -0.87 19.42
CA ALA A 17 -6.08 -0.56 19.55
C ALA A 17 -5.58 0.44 18.50
N SER A 18 -6.29 0.54 17.40
CA SER A 18 -6.03 1.49 16.32
C SER A 18 -7.05 2.61 16.39
N GLN A 19 -6.64 3.84 16.18
CA GLN A 19 -7.57 4.96 16.02
C GLN A 19 -8.12 5.06 14.59
N ALA A 20 -8.08 3.96 13.84
CA ALA A 20 -8.65 3.90 12.49
C ALA A 20 -10.17 4.02 12.56
N ASN A 21 -10.75 4.81 11.66
CA ASN A 21 -12.20 4.99 11.60
C ASN A 21 -12.88 3.73 11.04
N GLU A 22 -13.45 2.90 11.91
CA GLU A 22 -14.13 1.66 11.55
C GLU A 22 -15.28 1.89 10.57
N VAL A 23 -16.13 2.90 10.82
CA VAL A 23 -17.30 3.20 9.96
C VAL A 23 -16.83 3.47 8.52
N MET A 24 -15.85 4.35 8.36
CA MET A 24 -15.27 4.67 7.06
C MET A 24 -14.69 3.42 6.39
N LEU A 25 -13.96 2.57 7.12
CA LEU A 25 -13.36 1.37 6.56
C LEU A 25 -14.41 0.32 6.14
N ARG A 26 -15.52 0.22 6.87
CA ARG A 26 -16.65 -0.63 6.48
C ARG A 26 -17.37 -0.08 5.24
N GLU A 27 -17.51 1.22 5.10
CA GLU A 27 -18.01 1.85 3.86
C GLU A 27 -17.07 1.59 2.68
N LEU A 28 -15.75 1.70 2.87
CA LEU A 28 -14.77 1.40 1.84
C LEU A 28 -14.77 -0.08 1.43
N ALA A 29 -15.19 -0.99 2.32
CA ALA A 29 -15.36 -2.40 2.00
C ALA A 29 -16.48 -2.66 0.96
N GLU A 30 -17.39 -1.70 0.75
CA GLU A 30 -18.35 -1.73 -0.34
C GLU A 30 -17.72 -1.55 -1.73
N CYS A 31 -16.46 -1.13 -1.79
CA CYS A 31 -15.64 -0.99 -3.01
C CYS A 31 -16.18 -0.02 -4.08
N ARG A 32 -17.15 0.86 -3.78
CA ARG A 32 -17.66 1.85 -4.74
C ARG A 32 -16.57 2.77 -5.26
N TRP A 33 -15.59 3.09 -4.41
CA TRP A 33 -14.42 3.90 -4.75
C TRP A 33 -13.57 3.29 -5.89
N VAL A 34 -13.67 1.96 -6.12
CA VAL A 34 -12.97 1.30 -7.24
C VAL A 34 -13.63 1.66 -8.56
N ASP A 35 -14.96 1.72 -8.64
CA ASP A 35 -15.68 2.15 -9.84
C ASP A 35 -15.52 3.66 -10.09
N GLU A 36 -15.36 4.44 -9.02
CA GLU A 36 -15.07 5.87 -9.09
C GLU A 36 -13.59 6.18 -9.42
N HIS A 37 -12.77 5.17 -9.63
CA HIS A 37 -11.32 5.28 -9.90
C HIS A 37 -10.55 6.07 -8.83
N ARG A 38 -11.03 6.05 -7.59
CA ARG A 38 -10.37 6.71 -6.47
C ARG A 38 -9.26 5.84 -5.91
N ASN A 39 -8.28 6.51 -5.34
CA ASN A 39 -7.15 5.87 -4.66
C ASN A 39 -7.36 5.86 -3.15
N ILE A 40 -6.60 5.03 -2.45
CA ILE A 40 -6.54 5.04 -0.97
C ILE A 40 -5.07 5.11 -0.55
N ILE A 41 -4.77 5.90 0.48
CA ILE A 41 -3.47 5.85 1.12
C ILE A 41 -3.62 5.65 2.62
N PHE A 42 -2.96 4.59 3.12
CA PHE A 42 -2.76 4.35 4.54
C PHE A 42 -1.37 4.87 4.93
N TYR A 43 -1.31 5.80 5.86
CA TYR A 43 -0.04 6.37 6.31
C TYR A 43 0.01 6.49 7.85
N GLY A 44 1.21 6.40 8.42
CA GLY A 44 1.44 6.44 9.86
C GLY A 44 2.51 5.44 10.30
N ASP A 45 2.78 5.36 11.60
CA ASP A 45 3.88 4.59 12.17
C ASP A 45 3.82 3.08 11.87
N PRO A 46 4.96 2.37 11.94
CA PRO A 46 5.01 0.92 11.76
C PRO A 46 4.16 0.18 12.80
N GLY A 47 3.59 -0.97 12.38
CA GLY A 47 2.86 -1.85 13.30
C GLY A 47 1.41 -1.47 13.56
N LEU A 48 0.87 -0.44 12.90
CA LEU A 48 -0.52 0.04 13.07
C LEU A 48 -1.54 -0.68 12.19
N GLY A 49 -1.14 -1.70 11.40
CA GLY A 49 -2.06 -2.50 10.61
C GLY A 49 -2.38 -1.96 9.22
N LYS A 50 -1.61 -1.00 8.67
CA LYS A 50 -1.81 -0.46 7.31
C LYS A 50 -1.92 -1.53 6.24
N THR A 51 -0.93 -2.42 6.19
CA THR A 51 -0.91 -3.56 5.25
C THR A 51 -2.10 -4.49 5.46
N HIS A 52 -2.49 -4.73 6.73
CA HIS A 52 -3.66 -5.55 7.06
C HIS A 52 -4.93 -4.95 6.44
N LEU A 53 -5.20 -3.67 6.69
CA LEU A 53 -6.39 -2.99 6.16
C LEU A 53 -6.37 -2.89 4.63
N ALA A 54 -5.22 -2.59 4.02
CA ALA A 54 -5.07 -2.59 2.57
C ALA A 54 -5.40 -3.97 1.97
N CYS A 55 -4.92 -5.06 2.59
CA CYS A 55 -5.21 -6.42 2.17
C CYS A 55 -6.68 -6.81 2.44
N ALA A 56 -7.26 -6.37 3.54
CA ALA A 56 -8.68 -6.59 3.85
C ALA A 56 -9.59 -5.96 2.79
N LEU A 57 -9.34 -4.70 2.42
CA LEU A 57 -10.05 -4.04 1.31
C LEU A 57 -9.80 -4.74 -0.02
N GLY A 58 -8.58 -5.21 -0.27
CA GLY A 58 -8.27 -6.01 -1.46
C GLY A 58 -9.05 -7.31 -1.55
N ARG A 59 -9.29 -8.00 -0.41
CA ARG A 59 -10.14 -9.20 -0.35
C ARG A 59 -11.60 -8.87 -0.63
N GLN A 60 -12.09 -7.76 -0.10
CA GLN A 60 -13.45 -7.29 -0.40
C GLN A 60 -13.60 -6.97 -1.89
N ALA A 61 -12.61 -6.33 -2.49
CA ALA A 61 -12.60 -6.07 -3.93
C ALA A 61 -12.66 -7.38 -4.74
N ILE A 62 -11.85 -8.39 -4.37
CA ILE A 62 -11.88 -9.70 -5.04
C ILE A 62 -13.25 -10.38 -4.89
N SER A 63 -13.84 -10.37 -3.70
CA SER A 63 -15.15 -10.98 -3.45
C SER A 63 -16.28 -10.32 -4.27
N ARG A 64 -16.09 -9.07 -4.68
CA ARG A 64 -16.98 -8.30 -5.54
C ARG A 64 -16.61 -8.40 -7.03
N GLY A 65 -15.64 -9.25 -7.39
CA GLY A 65 -15.27 -9.51 -8.79
C GLY A 65 -14.22 -8.56 -9.38
N TYR A 66 -13.62 -7.65 -8.59
CA TYR A 66 -12.56 -6.78 -9.09
C TYR A 66 -11.23 -7.54 -9.18
N SER A 67 -10.58 -7.46 -10.34
CA SER A 67 -9.21 -7.97 -10.49
C SER A 67 -8.26 -7.15 -9.63
N THR A 68 -7.61 -7.81 -8.67
CA THR A 68 -6.76 -7.17 -7.66
C THR A 68 -5.36 -7.77 -7.68
N LEU A 69 -4.34 -6.92 -7.59
CA LEU A 69 -2.95 -7.31 -7.45
C LEU A 69 -2.35 -6.65 -6.21
N PHE A 70 -1.66 -7.43 -5.37
CA PHE A 70 -0.85 -6.95 -4.26
C PHE A 70 0.64 -7.13 -4.58
N ILE A 71 1.42 -6.09 -4.34
CA ILE A 71 2.87 -6.12 -4.54
C ILE A 71 3.55 -5.12 -3.60
N SER A 72 4.71 -5.48 -3.04
CA SER A 72 5.51 -4.49 -2.31
C SER A 72 6.19 -3.52 -3.28
N ALA A 73 6.42 -2.28 -2.83
CA ALA A 73 7.05 -1.24 -3.64
C ALA A 73 8.42 -1.69 -4.17
N ASN A 74 9.22 -2.36 -3.35
CA ASN A 74 10.52 -2.90 -3.76
C ASN A 74 10.42 -3.91 -4.90
N LYS A 75 9.51 -4.89 -4.80
CA LYS A 75 9.30 -5.89 -5.86
C LYS A 75 8.74 -5.25 -7.13
N LEU A 76 7.84 -4.28 -6.98
CA LEU A 76 7.27 -3.54 -8.09
C LEU A 76 8.36 -2.81 -8.86
N LEU A 77 9.14 -1.97 -8.18
CA LEU A 77 10.18 -1.15 -8.78
C LEU A 77 11.28 -2.01 -9.42
N ALA A 78 11.75 -3.06 -8.74
CA ALA A 78 12.69 -4.00 -9.32
C ALA A 78 12.15 -4.67 -10.59
N SER A 79 10.84 -5.00 -10.62
CA SER A 79 10.21 -5.62 -11.79
C SER A 79 10.02 -4.65 -12.96
N LEU A 80 9.80 -3.35 -12.68
CA LEU A 80 9.71 -2.30 -13.69
C LEU A 80 11.08 -1.97 -14.26
N ASP A 81 12.09 -1.86 -13.40
CA ASP A 81 13.47 -1.63 -13.82
C ASP A 81 13.99 -2.77 -14.71
N LYS A 82 13.76 -4.02 -14.30
CA LYS A 82 14.07 -5.17 -15.14
C LYS A 82 13.38 -5.08 -16.50
N ALA A 83 12.09 -4.79 -16.55
CA ALA A 83 11.33 -4.68 -17.79
C ALA A 83 11.82 -3.50 -18.68
N ARG A 84 12.29 -2.41 -18.06
CA ARG A 84 12.93 -1.30 -18.77
C ARG A 84 14.22 -1.76 -19.45
N ASN A 85 15.10 -2.44 -18.71
CA ASN A 85 16.37 -2.95 -19.22
C ASN A 85 16.18 -4.01 -20.31
N GLU A 86 15.09 -4.78 -20.24
CA GLU A 86 14.70 -5.77 -21.25
C GLU A 86 13.87 -5.17 -22.41
N HIS A 87 13.71 -3.83 -22.48
CA HIS A 87 12.93 -3.10 -23.50
C HIS A 87 11.45 -3.53 -23.59
N CYS A 88 10.86 -4.07 -22.50
CA CYS A 88 9.48 -4.53 -22.44
C CYS A 88 8.64 -3.80 -21.36
N LEU A 89 9.04 -2.57 -20.99
CA LEU A 89 8.36 -1.79 -19.95
C LEU A 89 6.87 -1.57 -20.25
N GLN A 90 6.50 -1.28 -21.53
CA GLN A 90 5.12 -1.06 -21.92
C GLN A 90 4.24 -2.31 -21.72
N ASP A 91 4.77 -3.49 -22.02
CA ASP A 91 4.06 -4.76 -21.78
C ASP A 91 3.86 -5.00 -20.28
N LYS A 92 4.88 -4.64 -19.47
CA LYS A 92 4.80 -4.75 -18.01
C LYS A 92 3.75 -3.80 -17.44
N LEU A 93 3.73 -2.54 -17.87
CA LEU A 93 2.72 -1.55 -17.49
C LEU A 93 1.32 -2.00 -17.88
N SER A 94 1.15 -2.48 -19.12
CA SER A 94 -0.12 -3.02 -19.61
C SER A 94 -0.63 -4.17 -18.74
N LYS A 95 0.24 -5.10 -18.32
CA LYS A 95 -0.11 -6.20 -17.40
C LYS A 95 -0.54 -5.68 -16.02
N LEU A 96 0.14 -4.67 -15.48
CA LEU A 96 -0.23 -4.05 -14.20
C LEU A 96 -1.56 -3.30 -14.31
N CYS A 97 -1.83 -2.66 -15.45
CA CYS A 97 -3.07 -1.92 -15.72
C CYS A 97 -4.27 -2.82 -16.07
N ARG A 98 -4.11 -4.14 -16.23
CA ARG A 98 -5.24 -5.08 -16.31
C ARG A 98 -5.97 -5.26 -14.99
N ASN A 99 -5.31 -4.94 -13.87
CA ASN A 99 -5.93 -5.05 -12.57
C ASN A 99 -6.69 -3.76 -12.23
N LYS A 100 -7.98 -3.89 -11.93
CA LYS A 100 -8.82 -2.77 -11.48
C LYS A 100 -8.27 -2.14 -10.21
N LEU A 101 -7.79 -2.97 -9.29
CA LEU A 101 -7.17 -2.54 -8.04
C LEU A 101 -5.71 -3.00 -7.97
N LEU A 102 -4.80 -2.07 -7.73
CA LEU A 102 -3.40 -2.34 -7.42
C LEU A 102 -3.09 -1.91 -5.99
N ILE A 103 -2.55 -2.80 -5.18
CA ILE A 103 -2.10 -2.50 -3.81
C ILE A 103 -0.58 -2.48 -3.82
N ILE A 104 0.00 -1.33 -3.53
CA ILE A 104 1.46 -1.12 -3.44
C ILE A 104 1.81 -0.93 -1.96
N ASP A 105 2.42 -1.95 -1.37
CA ASP A 105 2.75 -1.95 0.06
C ASP A 105 4.15 -1.40 0.31
N GLU A 106 4.32 -0.67 1.42
CA GLU A 106 5.59 -0.17 1.92
C GLU A 106 6.30 0.83 0.98
N VAL A 107 5.57 1.79 0.38
CA VAL A 107 6.19 2.88 -0.38
C VAL A 107 7.00 3.78 0.56
N GLY A 108 8.22 4.13 0.15
CA GLY A 108 9.15 4.95 0.95
C GLY A 108 10.05 4.13 1.87
N TYR A 109 10.14 2.81 1.71
CA TYR A 109 11.21 2.01 2.31
C TYR A 109 12.47 1.99 1.43
N PRO A 110 13.65 1.77 2.03
CA PRO A 110 14.88 1.63 1.26
C PRO A 110 14.72 0.56 0.16
N ILE A 111 15.04 0.95 -1.07
CA ILE A 111 14.98 0.04 -2.21
C ILE A 111 16.27 -0.78 -2.21
N THR A 112 16.15 -2.09 -2.37
CA THR A 112 17.30 -2.98 -2.57
C THR A 112 17.82 -2.83 -3.99
N GLY A 113 19.07 -2.37 -4.14
CA GLY A 113 19.70 -2.13 -5.43
C GLY A 113 19.80 -0.63 -5.78
N ASP A 114 20.55 -0.34 -6.82
CA ASP A 114 20.77 1.02 -7.31
C ASP A 114 19.68 1.40 -8.32
N LEU A 115 18.52 1.86 -7.80
CA LEU A 115 17.37 2.29 -8.60
C LEU A 115 17.32 3.82 -8.67
N ASN A 116 18.29 4.42 -9.36
CA ASN A 116 18.38 5.88 -9.55
C ASN A 116 17.10 6.48 -10.19
N ASP A 117 16.36 5.69 -10.98
CA ASP A 117 15.14 6.11 -11.68
C ASP A 117 13.85 5.59 -11.04
N ALA A 118 13.89 5.21 -9.77
CA ALA A 118 12.72 4.65 -9.08
C ALA A 118 11.50 5.59 -9.13
N ALA A 119 11.71 6.90 -8.97
CA ALA A 119 10.65 7.89 -9.10
C ALA A 119 10.04 7.89 -10.51
N ALA A 120 10.86 7.89 -11.56
CA ALA A 120 10.37 7.90 -12.93
C ALA A 120 9.56 6.64 -13.28
N LEU A 121 10.00 5.47 -12.81
CA LEU A 121 9.28 4.20 -12.99
C LEU A 121 7.93 4.20 -12.25
N LEU A 122 7.93 4.66 -11.00
CA LEU A 122 6.70 4.77 -10.22
C LEU A 122 5.74 5.80 -10.84
N TYR A 123 6.26 6.96 -11.26
CA TYR A 123 5.50 7.99 -11.95
C TYR A 123 4.81 7.43 -13.20
N THR A 124 5.54 6.73 -14.05
CA THR A 124 5.00 6.14 -15.28
C THR A 124 3.84 5.18 -14.99
N LEU A 125 3.93 4.39 -13.91
CA LEU A 125 2.84 3.52 -13.50
C LEU A 125 1.65 4.29 -12.95
N ILE A 126 1.88 5.27 -12.05
CA ILE A 126 0.79 6.08 -11.47
C ILE A 126 0.07 6.87 -12.56
N ASP A 127 0.81 7.44 -13.52
CA ASP A 127 0.25 8.16 -14.66
C ASP A 127 -0.60 7.25 -15.56
N ALA A 128 -0.14 6.04 -15.87
CA ALA A 128 -0.89 5.06 -16.66
C ALA A 128 -2.21 4.64 -15.98
N ARG A 129 -2.30 4.73 -14.65
CA ARG A 129 -3.48 4.37 -13.86
C ARG A 129 -4.36 5.56 -13.48
N TYR A 130 -3.83 6.78 -13.61
CA TYR A 130 -4.49 8.02 -13.18
C TYR A 130 -5.89 8.16 -13.82
N GLU A 131 -6.91 8.43 -13.00
CA GLU A 131 -8.33 8.58 -13.38
C GLU A 131 -8.96 7.40 -14.14
N ARG A 132 -8.30 6.25 -14.18
CA ARG A 132 -8.76 5.05 -14.92
C ARG A 132 -8.89 3.82 -14.04
N LEU A 133 -8.05 3.73 -13.03
CA LEU A 133 -7.91 2.54 -12.19
C LEU A 133 -7.59 2.96 -10.76
N SER A 134 -7.97 2.15 -9.79
CA SER A 134 -7.72 2.43 -8.39
C SER A 134 -6.41 1.84 -7.89
N THR A 135 -5.72 2.61 -7.05
CA THR A 135 -4.47 2.17 -6.40
C THR A 135 -4.57 2.41 -4.89
N VAL A 136 -4.18 1.43 -4.11
CA VAL A 136 -3.98 1.56 -2.66
C VAL A 136 -2.49 1.62 -2.39
N ILE A 137 -2.05 2.59 -1.60
CA ILE A 137 -0.66 2.69 -1.13
C ILE A 137 -0.63 2.58 0.39
N THR A 138 0.35 1.87 0.92
CA THR A 138 0.72 1.96 2.34
C THR A 138 2.10 2.59 2.48
N THR A 139 2.27 3.45 3.47
CA THR A 139 3.55 4.08 3.79
C THR A 139 3.66 4.38 5.28
N ASN A 140 4.87 4.32 5.80
CA ASN A 140 5.21 4.80 7.14
C ASN A 140 6.12 6.04 7.09
N ARG A 141 6.26 6.64 5.92
CA ARG A 141 7.05 7.84 5.69
C ARG A 141 6.16 9.03 5.37
N SER A 142 6.60 10.20 5.81
CA SER A 142 6.02 11.45 5.33
C SER A 142 6.32 11.62 3.84
N PHE A 143 5.46 12.33 3.12
CA PHE A 143 5.65 12.56 1.68
C PHE A 143 6.94 13.31 1.38
N ASP A 144 7.43 14.15 2.30
CA ASP A 144 8.67 14.90 2.15
C ASP A 144 9.90 14.00 2.18
N GLU A 145 9.80 12.80 2.77
CA GLU A 145 10.86 11.82 2.79
C GLU A 145 10.93 10.96 1.52
N TRP A 146 9.83 10.85 0.74
CA TRP A 146 9.75 9.98 -0.43
C TRP A 146 10.88 10.17 -1.44
N PRO A 147 11.32 11.41 -1.77
CA PRO A 147 12.44 11.59 -2.70
C PRO A 147 13.69 10.82 -2.28
N LYS A 148 14.01 10.82 -0.99
CA LYS A 148 15.19 10.10 -0.44
C LYS A 148 15.16 8.61 -0.75
N TYR A 149 13.96 8.02 -0.81
CA TYR A 149 13.77 6.58 -1.03
C TYR A 149 13.41 6.21 -2.47
N LEU A 150 13.17 7.21 -3.32
CA LEU A 150 12.82 7.03 -4.73
C LEU A 150 13.91 7.57 -5.69
N GLY A 151 15.18 7.46 -5.32
CA GLY A 151 16.29 7.83 -6.19
C GLY A 151 16.66 9.32 -6.19
N GLY A 152 16.14 10.12 -5.25
CA GLY A 152 16.51 11.53 -5.04
C GLY A 152 15.83 12.55 -5.96
N ASP A 153 15.02 12.15 -6.93
CA ASP A 153 14.31 13.08 -7.80
C ASP A 153 13.10 13.71 -7.10
N VAL A 154 13.33 14.90 -6.55
CA VAL A 154 12.31 15.69 -5.84
C VAL A 154 11.17 16.12 -6.75
N LYS A 155 11.45 16.51 -8.00
CA LYS A 155 10.43 17.02 -8.92
C LYS A 155 9.50 15.90 -9.37
N CYS A 156 10.07 14.78 -9.79
CA CYS A 156 9.30 13.60 -10.18
C CYS A 156 8.46 13.06 -9.01
N THR A 157 9.05 12.97 -7.82
CA THR A 157 8.34 12.52 -6.61
C THR A 157 7.17 13.44 -6.25
N LYS A 158 7.33 14.76 -6.34
CA LYS A 158 6.22 15.70 -6.14
C LYS A 158 5.09 15.48 -7.15
N ALA A 159 5.41 15.23 -8.40
CA ALA A 159 4.41 14.94 -9.42
C ALA A 159 3.66 13.62 -9.17
N ILE A 160 4.33 12.59 -8.61
CA ILE A 160 3.68 11.35 -8.16
C ILE A 160 2.67 11.67 -7.04
N ILE A 161 3.14 12.37 -6.02
CA ILE A 161 2.32 12.71 -4.84
C ILE A 161 1.09 13.51 -5.26
N ASP A 162 1.26 14.54 -6.09
CA ASP A 162 0.19 15.40 -6.58
C ASP A 162 -0.89 14.58 -7.29
N ARG A 163 -0.52 13.79 -8.32
CA ARG A 163 -1.46 12.95 -9.05
C ARG A 163 -2.13 11.89 -8.17
N PHE A 164 -1.34 11.25 -7.32
CA PHE A 164 -1.89 10.20 -6.48
C PHE A 164 -2.88 10.75 -5.45
N LEU A 165 -2.54 11.88 -4.80
CA LEU A 165 -3.39 12.49 -3.76
C LEU A 165 -4.62 13.19 -4.31
N HIS A 166 -4.62 13.62 -5.56
CA HIS A 166 -5.73 14.36 -6.16
C HIS A 166 -7.08 13.64 -6.00
N HIS A 167 -7.11 12.33 -6.23
CA HIS A 167 -8.30 11.50 -6.09
C HIS A 167 -8.16 10.44 -4.97
N SER A 168 -7.43 10.77 -3.89
CA SER A 168 -7.18 9.80 -2.82
C SER A 168 -8.01 10.04 -1.58
N ILE A 169 -8.48 8.93 -1.02
CA ILE A 169 -9.00 8.85 0.36
C ILE A 169 -7.79 8.63 1.27
N ARG A 170 -7.55 9.59 2.17
CA ARG A 170 -6.40 9.57 3.08
C ARG A 170 -6.80 9.01 4.43
N ILE A 171 -6.14 7.93 4.85
CA ILE A 171 -6.44 7.22 6.10
C ILE A 171 -5.21 7.31 7.00
N PRO A 172 -5.19 8.28 7.93
CA PRO A 172 -4.14 8.34 8.94
C PRO A 172 -4.30 7.17 9.91
N MET A 173 -3.19 6.51 10.18
CA MET A 173 -3.11 5.43 11.15
C MET A 173 -2.32 5.89 12.35
N THR A 174 -2.97 5.97 13.51
CA THR A 174 -2.37 6.37 14.79
C THR A 174 -2.71 5.34 15.86
N GLY A 175 -1.98 5.35 16.96
CA GLY A 175 -2.21 4.41 18.07
C GLY A 175 -0.96 3.66 18.50
N GLU A 176 -1.13 2.60 19.30
CA GLU A 176 -0.02 1.75 19.75
C GLU A 176 0.26 0.63 18.72
N SER A 177 1.54 0.38 18.47
CA SER A 177 1.94 -0.72 17.58
C SER A 177 1.42 -2.06 18.09
N TYR A 178 0.60 -2.73 17.26
CA TYR A 178 0.08 -4.07 17.55
C TYR A 178 1.22 -5.08 17.83
N ARG A 179 2.32 -5.01 17.03
CA ARG A 179 3.47 -5.90 17.19
C ARG A 179 4.14 -5.73 18.56
N LEU A 180 4.28 -4.49 19.05
CA LEU A 180 4.86 -4.21 20.38
C LEU A 180 3.91 -4.64 21.50
N ARG A 181 2.61 -4.44 21.34
CA ARG A 181 1.60 -4.88 22.29
C ARG A 181 1.56 -6.40 22.40
N ASP A 182 1.56 -7.10 21.28
CA ASP A 182 1.57 -8.57 21.27
C ASP A 182 2.84 -9.13 21.90
N PHE A 183 3.99 -8.53 21.63
CA PHE A 183 5.24 -8.88 22.31
C PHE A 183 5.15 -8.65 23.84
N LYS A 184 4.67 -7.51 24.32
CA LYS A 184 4.49 -7.23 25.75
C LYS A 184 3.57 -8.26 26.41
N ASN A 185 2.47 -8.60 25.77
CA ASN A 185 1.50 -9.59 26.27
C ASN A 185 2.11 -10.99 26.36
N SER A 186 2.90 -11.39 25.38
CA SER A 186 3.58 -12.70 25.35
C SER A 186 4.62 -12.80 26.47
N VAL A 187 5.38 -11.73 26.75
CA VAL A 187 6.35 -11.68 27.85
C VAL A 187 5.65 -11.75 29.21
N MET A 188 4.51 -11.06 29.38
CA MET A 188 3.75 -11.12 30.62
C MET A 188 3.14 -12.49 30.87
N ALA A 189 2.65 -13.16 29.81
CA ALA A 189 2.11 -14.52 29.91
C ALA A 189 3.18 -15.55 30.27
N SER A 190 4.40 -15.40 29.76
CA SER A 190 5.54 -16.27 30.09
C SER A 190 5.99 -16.13 31.55
N LYS A 191 5.96 -14.90 32.11
CA LYS A 191 6.29 -14.65 33.52
C LYS A 191 5.28 -15.26 34.48
N LYS A 192 3.99 -15.31 34.14
CA LYS A 192 2.94 -15.92 34.97
C LYS A 192 2.96 -17.46 34.95
N LYS A 193 3.60 -18.10 33.98
CA LYS A 193 3.75 -19.56 33.94
C LYS A 193 4.95 -20.07 34.73
N ASN A 194 5.87 -19.19 35.13
CA ASN A 194 7.10 -19.50 35.88
C ASN A 194 7.00 -19.13 37.35
N GLN A 195 5.84 -18.76 37.85
CA GLN A 195 5.48 -18.61 39.28
C GLN A 195 4.47 -19.71 39.67
#